data_452ce0245d56be2e6dd75f3c7a57aba4
#
_entry.id   452ce0245d56be2e6dd75f3c7a57aba4
#
_cell.length_a   1.000
_cell.length_b   1.000
_cell.length_c   1.000
_cell.angle_alpha   90.00
_cell.angle_beta   90.00
_cell.angle_gamma   90.00
#
_symmetry.space_group_name_H-M   'P 1'
#
loop_
_entity.id
_entity.type
_entity.pdbx_description
1 polymer ?
#
loop_
_entity_poly.entity_id
_entity_poly.type
_entity_poly.pdbx_seq_one_letter_code
_entity_poly.pdbx_strand_id
1 'polypeptide(L)'
;MARLKQVYKDQVVAKLTEEFSYKNVMEVPKITKITLNMGVGEAIADKKLLEHAVNDLEALSGQKVVVTKARKSVAGFKIRDGYPIGCKVTLRGDRMWDFFDRLVDVAIPRIRDFRGLNPKSFDGRGNYSMGVKEQIIFPEIDYDKVDRVRGMDITITTTARTDEEGRALLAAFSFPFKK
;
A
#
# COMPACT_ATOMS: atom_id res chain seq x y z
N MET A 1 15.57 -10.56 10.18
CA MET A 1 14.13 -10.84 9.94
C MET A 1 13.36 -9.59 10.28
N ALA A 2 12.37 -9.19 9.46
CA ALA A 2 11.57 -8.00 9.71
C ALA A 2 10.80 -8.11 11.04
N ARG A 3 10.76 -7.03 11.83
CA ARG A 3 10.15 -6.99 13.17
C ARG A 3 8.68 -7.47 13.14
N LEU A 4 7.86 -6.94 12.24
CA LEU A 4 6.45 -7.31 12.17
C LEU A 4 6.20 -8.75 11.68
N LYS A 5 7.12 -9.31 10.90
CA LYS A 5 7.07 -10.72 10.53
C LYS A 5 7.22 -11.64 11.75
N GLN A 6 8.09 -11.25 12.67
CA GLN A 6 8.26 -11.97 13.94
C GLN A 6 7.02 -11.81 14.83
N VAL A 7 6.49 -10.58 14.95
CA VAL A 7 5.25 -10.28 15.69
C VAL A 7 4.09 -11.12 15.15
N TYR A 8 3.98 -11.28 13.84
CA TYR A 8 2.95 -12.11 13.23
C TYR A 8 3.03 -13.56 13.73
N LYS A 9 4.22 -14.16 13.72
CA LYS A 9 4.42 -15.55 14.17
C LYS A 9 4.17 -15.75 15.66
N ASP A 10 4.63 -14.80 16.48
CA ASP A 10 4.65 -14.96 17.94
C ASP A 10 3.33 -14.57 18.61
N GLN A 11 2.62 -13.60 18.05
CA GLN A 11 1.44 -13.00 18.70
C GLN A 11 0.17 -13.04 17.84
N VAL A 12 0.26 -12.64 16.57
CA VAL A 12 -0.91 -12.45 15.72
C VAL A 12 -1.59 -13.77 15.39
N VAL A 13 -0.81 -14.81 15.08
CA VAL A 13 -1.34 -16.14 14.76
C VAL A 13 -2.14 -16.70 15.95
N ALA A 14 -1.62 -16.62 17.16
CA ALA A 14 -2.31 -17.11 18.36
C ALA A 14 -3.60 -16.32 18.60
N LYS A 15 -3.54 -15.00 18.55
CA LYS A 15 -4.69 -14.11 18.76
C LYS A 15 -5.83 -14.38 17.78
N LEU A 16 -5.52 -14.49 16.49
CA LEU A 16 -6.53 -14.76 15.46
C LEU A 16 -7.09 -16.18 15.56
N THR A 17 -6.27 -17.14 15.95
CA THR A 17 -6.73 -18.53 16.16
C THR A 17 -7.74 -18.60 17.29
N GLU A 18 -7.54 -17.89 18.39
CA GLU A 18 -8.52 -17.81 19.48
C GLU A 18 -9.80 -17.09 19.04
N GLU A 19 -9.68 -15.96 18.37
CA GLU A 19 -10.82 -15.12 17.97
C GLU A 19 -11.76 -15.81 16.98
N PHE A 20 -11.20 -16.50 15.97
CA PHE A 20 -11.96 -17.15 14.90
C PHE A 20 -12.01 -18.68 15.00
N SER A 21 -11.43 -19.26 16.04
CA SER A 21 -11.43 -20.71 16.29
C SER A 21 -10.94 -21.55 15.11
N TYR A 22 -9.82 -21.14 14.48
CA TYR A 22 -9.22 -21.88 13.38
C TYR A 22 -8.71 -23.26 13.83
N LYS A 23 -9.00 -24.27 13.01
CA LYS A 23 -8.57 -25.66 13.27
C LYS A 23 -7.13 -25.92 12.80
N ASN A 24 -6.69 -25.19 11.79
CA ASN A 24 -5.38 -25.33 11.19
C ASN A 24 -4.65 -23.99 11.14
N VAL A 25 -3.38 -23.98 11.45
CA VAL A 25 -2.51 -22.79 11.36
C VAL A 25 -2.48 -22.21 9.94
N MET A 26 -2.66 -23.04 8.91
CA MET A 26 -2.70 -22.58 7.52
C MET A 26 -3.98 -21.80 7.15
N GLU A 27 -5.02 -21.87 7.98
CA GLU A 27 -6.24 -21.06 7.80
C GLU A 27 -6.11 -19.63 8.31
N VAL A 28 -5.14 -19.36 9.16
CA VAL A 28 -4.92 -18.03 9.74
C VAL A 28 -4.60 -17.02 8.65
N PRO A 29 -5.33 -15.89 8.58
CA PRO A 29 -5.06 -14.87 7.57
C PRO A 29 -3.63 -14.33 7.68
N LYS A 30 -3.03 -14.05 6.54
CA LYS A 30 -1.70 -13.44 6.44
C LYS A 30 -1.66 -12.39 5.33
N ILE A 31 -0.78 -11.43 5.45
CA ILE A 31 -0.52 -10.46 4.38
C ILE A 31 0.34 -11.16 3.32
N THR A 32 -0.13 -11.13 2.06
CA THR A 32 0.57 -11.77 0.94
C THR A 32 1.40 -10.80 0.13
N LYS A 33 0.87 -9.61 -0.12
CA LYS A 33 1.56 -8.55 -0.86
C LYS A 33 1.01 -7.18 -0.50
N ILE A 34 1.82 -6.16 -0.75
CA ILE A 34 1.39 -4.76 -0.72
C ILE A 34 1.70 -4.17 -2.09
N THR A 35 0.70 -3.57 -2.71
CA THR A 35 0.83 -2.91 -4.01
C THR A 35 0.75 -1.40 -3.82
N LEU A 36 1.75 -0.70 -4.33
CA LEU A 36 1.77 0.77 -4.38
C LEU A 36 1.51 1.20 -5.82
N ASN A 37 0.62 2.15 -6.01
CA ASN A 37 0.29 2.69 -7.33
C ASN A 37 0.27 4.22 -7.30
N MET A 38 0.87 4.83 -8.30
CA MET A 38 0.74 6.26 -8.57
C MET A 38 0.15 6.46 -9.96
N GLY A 39 -1.01 7.10 -10.03
CA GLY A 39 -1.58 7.58 -11.28
C GLY A 39 -1.00 8.95 -11.62
N VAL A 40 -0.37 9.07 -12.79
CA VAL A 40 0.24 10.31 -13.27
C VAL A 40 -0.36 10.67 -14.64
N GLY A 41 -1.62 11.12 -14.63
CA GLY A 41 -2.31 11.50 -15.87
C GLY A 41 -1.66 12.68 -16.60
N GLU A 42 -0.97 13.54 -15.88
CA GLU A 42 -0.24 14.68 -16.41
C GLU A 42 1.03 14.29 -17.22
N ALA A 43 1.48 13.02 -17.11
CA ALA A 43 2.58 12.50 -17.91
C ALA A 43 2.32 12.54 -19.43
N ILE A 44 1.08 12.71 -19.85
CA ILE A 44 0.69 12.92 -21.25
C ILE A 44 1.32 14.21 -21.76
N ALA A 45 1.32 15.27 -20.96
CA ALA A 45 1.87 16.57 -21.29
C ALA A 45 3.40 16.63 -21.03
N ASP A 46 3.85 16.04 -19.92
CA ASP A 46 5.25 16.05 -19.53
C ASP A 46 5.71 14.68 -18.97
N LYS A 47 6.55 13.99 -19.73
CA LYS A 47 7.10 12.68 -19.37
C LYS A 47 7.98 12.71 -18.11
N LYS A 48 8.61 13.84 -17.81
CA LYS A 48 9.46 14.00 -16.62
C LYS A 48 8.69 13.80 -15.31
N LEU A 49 7.40 14.17 -15.30
CA LEU A 49 6.55 13.96 -14.12
C LEU A 49 6.42 12.49 -13.76
N LEU A 50 6.36 11.61 -14.77
CA LEU A 50 6.33 10.18 -14.54
C LEU A 50 7.68 9.64 -14.04
N GLU A 51 8.80 10.14 -14.57
CA GLU A 51 10.13 9.76 -14.10
C GLU A 51 10.33 10.11 -12.63
N HIS A 52 9.88 11.28 -12.19
CA HIS A 52 9.91 11.68 -10.79
C HIS A 52 9.04 10.75 -9.92
N ALA A 53 7.84 10.38 -10.38
CA ALA A 53 6.97 9.45 -9.67
C ALA A 53 7.59 8.04 -9.55
N VAL A 54 8.25 7.56 -10.60
CA VAL A 54 8.99 6.29 -10.60
C VAL A 54 10.13 6.34 -9.59
N ASN A 55 10.90 7.41 -9.56
CA ASN A 55 11.99 7.58 -8.60
C ASN A 55 11.49 7.59 -7.15
N ASP A 56 10.37 8.26 -6.89
CA ASP A 56 9.76 8.28 -5.56
C ASP A 56 9.33 6.86 -5.12
N LEU A 57 8.67 6.10 -5.99
CA LEU A 57 8.29 4.71 -5.68
C LEU A 57 9.49 3.77 -5.55
N GLU A 58 10.54 3.97 -6.32
CA GLU A 58 11.78 3.19 -6.18
C GLU A 58 12.45 3.46 -4.83
N ALA A 59 12.47 4.70 -4.38
CA ALA A 59 12.98 5.06 -3.06
C ALA A 59 12.18 4.41 -1.93
N LEU A 60 10.85 4.34 -2.07
CA LEU A 60 9.96 3.71 -1.07
C LEU A 60 10.08 2.19 -1.04
N SER A 61 10.17 1.56 -2.20
CA SER A 61 10.09 0.10 -2.33
C SER A 61 11.45 -0.60 -2.27
N GLY A 62 12.52 0.12 -2.62
CA GLY A 62 13.85 -0.46 -2.76
C GLY A 62 13.98 -1.45 -3.92
N GLN A 63 13.06 -1.40 -4.88
CA GLN A 63 13.07 -2.25 -6.07
C GLN A 63 12.59 -1.50 -7.31
N LYS A 64 12.85 -2.06 -8.49
CA LYS A 64 12.45 -1.46 -9.75
C LYS A 64 10.93 -1.38 -9.88
N VAL A 65 10.44 -0.23 -10.31
CA VAL A 65 9.04 0.08 -10.50
C VAL A 65 8.60 -0.21 -11.94
N VAL A 66 7.38 -0.67 -12.11
CA VAL A 66 6.77 -0.92 -13.42
C VAL A 66 5.97 0.31 -13.85
N VAL A 67 6.27 0.81 -15.04
CA VAL A 67 5.47 1.87 -15.67
C VAL A 67 4.21 1.26 -16.26
N THR A 68 3.06 1.80 -15.90
CA THR A 68 1.77 1.35 -16.41
C THR A 68 1.35 2.18 -17.62
N LYS A 69 0.85 1.49 -18.65
CA LYS A 69 0.47 2.08 -19.92
C LYS A 69 -1.05 2.03 -20.13
N ALA A 70 -1.58 2.99 -20.88
CA ALA A 70 -2.99 3.00 -21.25
C ALA A 70 -3.34 1.77 -22.11
N ARG A 71 -4.46 1.13 -21.81
CA ARG A 71 -4.95 -0.05 -22.53
C ARG A 71 -5.82 0.31 -23.73
N LYS A 72 -6.49 1.45 -23.67
CA LYS A 72 -7.42 1.93 -24.70
C LYS A 72 -7.21 3.41 -24.93
N SER A 73 -7.36 3.82 -26.19
CA SER A 73 -7.37 5.22 -26.57
C SER A 73 -8.70 5.86 -26.14
N VAL A 74 -8.62 7.01 -25.49
CA VAL A 74 -9.79 7.81 -25.10
C VAL A 74 -9.56 9.26 -25.51
N ALA A 75 -10.30 9.73 -26.50
CA ALA A 75 -10.14 11.08 -27.07
C ALA A 75 -10.41 12.20 -26.03
N GLY A 76 -11.40 12.02 -25.15
CA GLY A 76 -11.73 12.98 -24.10
C GLY A 76 -10.60 13.21 -23.10
N PHE A 77 -9.76 12.22 -22.85
CA PHE A 77 -8.57 12.32 -21.98
C PHE A 77 -7.28 12.55 -22.75
N LYS A 78 -7.33 12.68 -24.06
CA LYS A 78 -6.14 12.83 -24.94
C LYS A 78 -5.13 11.69 -24.78
N ILE A 79 -5.61 10.47 -24.56
CA ILE A 79 -4.82 9.25 -24.34
C ILE A 79 -4.91 8.36 -25.57
N ARG A 80 -3.76 7.78 -25.95
CA ARG A 80 -3.66 6.69 -26.94
C ARG A 80 -3.13 5.42 -26.30
N ASP A 81 -3.39 4.28 -26.93
CA ASP A 81 -2.85 3.00 -26.50
C ASP A 81 -1.33 3.07 -26.31
N GLY A 82 -0.86 2.50 -25.21
CA GLY A 82 0.58 2.43 -24.92
C GLY A 82 1.16 3.70 -24.28
N TYR A 83 0.38 4.76 -24.07
CA TYR A 83 0.89 5.94 -23.36
C TYR A 83 1.18 5.61 -21.89
N PRO A 84 2.39 5.96 -21.39
CA PRO A 84 2.70 5.81 -19.98
C PRO A 84 1.88 6.81 -19.14
N ILE A 85 1.05 6.30 -18.25
CA ILE A 85 0.11 7.13 -17.46
C ILE A 85 0.23 6.92 -15.95
N GLY A 86 1.09 6.03 -15.52
CA GLY A 86 1.29 5.74 -14.11
C GLY A 86 2.44 4.79 -13.84
N CYS A 87 2.61 4.46 -12.60
CA CYS A 87 3.60 3.48 -12.17
C CYS A 87 3.09 2.70 -10.96
N LYS A 88 3.55 1.48 -10.83
CA LYS A 88 3.22 0.61 -9.69
C LYS A 88 4.39 -0.26 -9.28
N VAL A 89 4.33 -0.71 -8.04
CA VAL A 89 5.27 -1.68 -7.50
C VAL A 89 4.53 -2.64 -6.58
N THR A 90 4.91 -3.90 -6.59
CA THR A 90 4.36 -4.92 -5.72
C THR A 90 5.45 -5.42 -4.79
N LEU A 91 5.20 -5.33 -3.49
CA LEU A 91 6.10 -5.74 -2.43
C LEU A 91 5.67 -7.10 -1.86
N ARG A 92 6.61 -8.01 -1.71
CA ARG A 92 6.42 -9.34 -1.10
C ARG A 92 7.58 -9.68 -0.17
N GLY A 93 7.36 -10.64 0.71
CA GLY A 93 8.39 -11.13 1.62
C GLY A 93 8.89 -10.07 2.60
N ASP A 94 10.19 -10.03 2.84
CA ASP A 94 10.77 -9.14 3.85
C ASP A 94 10.63 -7.66 3.48
N ARG A 95 10.72 -7.30 2.20
CA ARG A 95 10.48 -5.91 1.75
C ARG A 95 9.06 -5.44 2.03
N MET A 96 8.07 -6.31 1.89
CA MET A 96 6.69 -6.04 2.25
C MET A 96 6.55 -5.74 3.74
N TRP A 97 7.16 -6.57 4.59
CA TRP A 97 7.13 -6.38 6.05
C TRP A 97 7.85 -5.11 6.49
N ASP A 98 8.99 -4.80 5.89
CA ASP A 98 9.73 -3.57 6.16
C ASP A 98 8.92 -2.33 5.76
N PHE A 99 8.27 -2.36 4.61
CA PHE A 99 7.39 -1.28 4.18
C PHE A 99 6.17 -1.14 5.10
N PHE A 100 5.54 -2.24 5.47
CA PHE A 100 4.38 -2.23 6.36
C PHE A 100 4.71 -1.66 7.74
N ASP A 101 5.85 -2.02 8.28
CA ASP A 101 6.36 -1.48 9.54
C ASP A 101 6.52 0.06 9.47
N ARG A 102 7.19 0.55 8.44
CA ARG A 102 7.35 1.99 8.21
C ARG A 102 6.02 2.71 7.96
N LEU A 103 5.10 2.08 7.25
CA LEU A 103 3.77 2.62 7.01
C LEU A 103 3.01 2.84 8.32
N VAL A 104 2.97 1.84 9.18
CA VAL A 104 2.21 1.88 10.44
C VAL A 104 2.86 2.80 11.48
N ASP A 105 4.17 2.67 11.67
CA ASP A 105 4.87 3.36 12.76
C ASP A 105 5.31 4.79 12.42
N VAL A 106 5.59 5.07 11.16
CA VAL A 106 6.19 6.35 10.74
C VAL A 106 5.28 7.15 9.82
N ALA A 107 4.82 6.56 8.73
CA ALA A 107 4.13 7.29 7.67
C ALA A 107 2.71 7.71 8.06
N ILE A 108 1.89 6.79 8.54
CA ILE A 108 0.50 7.07 8.91
C ILE A 108 0.40 8.16 9.99
N PRO A 109 1.20 8.15 11.08
CA PRO A 109 1.16 9.23 12.07
C PRO A 109 1.55 10.61 11.53
N ARG A 110 2.25 10.67 10.39
CA ARG A 110 2.66 11.92 9.74
C ARG A 110 1.64 12.47 8.73
N ILE A 111 0.53 11.77 8.52
CA ILE A 111 -0.54 12.26 7.66
C ILE A 111 -1.16 13.51 8.29
N ARG A 112 -1.31 14.57 7.48
CA ARG A 112 -1.93 15.83 7.91
C ARG A 112 -3.40 15.58 8.29
N ASP A 113 -3.81 16.11 9.44
CA ASP A 113 -5.17 15.98 9.99
C ASP A 113 -5.66 14.53 10.10
N PHE A 114 -4.75 13.62 10.47
CA PHE A 114 -5.07 12.22 10.60
C PHE A 114 -6.05 11.96 11.75
N ARG A 115 -7.19 11.36 11.42
CA ARG A 115 -8.27 11.01 12.38
C ARG A 115 -8.58 9.51 12.43
N GLY A 116 -7.75 8.69 11.84
CA GLY A 116 -7.95 7.26 11.67
C GLY A 116 -8.24 6.87 10.23
N LEU A 117 -7.99 5.61 9.92
CA LEU A 117 -8.23 5.04 8.60
C LEU A 117 -9.66 4.50 8.50
N ASN A 118 -10.23 4.57 7.31
CA ASN A 118 -11.59 4.12 7.08
C ASN A 118 -11.71 2.60 7.29
N PRO A 119 -12.51 2.11 8.24
CA PRO A 119 -12.68 0.69 8.48
C PRO A 119 -13.51 -0.03 7.40
N LYS A 120 -14.14 0.71 6.50
CA LYS A 120 -14.99 0.18 5.42
C LYS A 120 -14.28 0.04 4.08
N SER A 121 -12.99 0.34 4.01
CA SER A 121 -12.22 0.28 2.75
C SER A 121 -11.72 -1.13 2.39
N PHE A 122 -12.50 -2.15 2.73
CA PHE A 122 -12.27 -3.53 2.32
C PHE A 122 -13.09 -3.89 1.08
N ASP A 123 -12.59 -4.84 0.30
CA ASP A 123 -13.18 -5.26 -0.98
C ASP A 123 -14.25 -6.37 -0.88
N GLY A 124 -14.61 -6.80 0.31
CA GLY A 124 -15.48 -7.95 0.56
C GLY A 124 -14.73 -9.28 0.76
N ARG A 125 -13.42 -9.30 0.53
CA ARG A 125 -12.57 -10.50 0.63
C ARG A 125 -11.35 -10.30 1.53
N GLY A 126 -11.41 -9.33 2.41
CA GLY A 126 -10.36 -9.05 3.39
C GLY A 126 -9.14 -8.28 2.86
N ASN A 127 -9.18 -7.75 1.66
CA ASN A 127 -8.14 -6.87 1.13
C ASN A 127 -8.47 -5.42 1.46
N TYR A 128 -7.46 -4.66 1.87
CA TYR A 128 -7.62 -3.27 2.28
C TYR A 128 -6.94 -2.32 1.32
N SER A 129 -7.62 -1.23 0.97
CA SER A 129 -7.07 -0.18 0.12
C SER A 129 -7.18 1.18 0.80
N MET A 130 -6.12 1.97 0.71
CA MET A 130 -6.09 3.34 1.21
C MET A 130 -5.38 4.28 0.23
N GLY A 131 -5.81 5.51 0.21
CA GLY A 131 -5.14 6.59 -0.54
C GLY A 131 -4.35 7.49 0.41
N VAL A 132 -3.14 7.82 0.00
CA VAL A 132 -2.29 8.81 0.65
C VAL A 132 -2.21 10.03 -0.26
N LYS A 133 -2.49 11.22 0.27
CA LYS A 133 -2.50 12.45 -0.53
C LYS A 133 -1.10 12.99 -0.83
N GLU A 134 -0.15 12.71 0.04
CA GLU A 134 1.20 13.25 -0.01
C GLU A 134 2.25 12.14 0.15
N GLN A 135 3.15 11.98 -0.81
CA GLN A 135 4.25 11.02 -0.71
C GLN A 135 5.30 11.42 0.34
N ILE A 136 5.34 12.68 0.72
CA ILE A 136 6.31 13.24 1.66
C ILE A 136 6.16 12.73 3.10
N ILE A 137 5.09 12.02 3.42
CA ILE A 137 4.91 11.38 4.73
C ILE A 137 5.94 10.28 5.00
N PHE A 138 6.54 9.74 3.95
CA PHE A 138 7.57 8.71 4.05
C PHE A 138 8.96 9.34 4.22
N PRO A 139 9.75 8.90 5.21
CA PRO A 139 11.07 9.48 5.47
C PRO A 139 12.10 9.20 4.36
N GLU A 140 11.88 8.20 3.52
CA GLU A 140 12.74 7.86 2.38
C GLU A 140 12.68 8.90 1.26
N ILE A 141 11.62 9.67 1.20
CA ILE A 141 11.44 10.73 0.22
C ILE A 141 12.02 12.02 0.76
N ASP A 142 13.03 12.52 0.07
CA ASP A 142 13.67 13.80 0.39
C ASP A 142 12.78 14.96 -0.08
N TYR A 143 12.24 15.73 0.86
CA TYR A 143 11.37 16.87 0.59
C TYR A 143 12.00 17.89 -0.37
N ASP A 144 13.31 18.11 -0.27
CA ASP A 144 14.03 19.10 -1.09
C ASP A 144 14.14 18.65 -2.56
N LYS A 145 14.03 17.36 -2.83
CA LYS A 145 14.10 16.78 -4.18
C LYS A 145 12.73 16.56 -4.83
N VAL A 146 11.66 16.77 -4.08
CA VAL A 146 10.30 16.63 -4.58
C VAL A 146 9.93 17.82 -5.45
N ASP A 147 9.63 17.55 -6.72
CA ASP A 147 9.16 18.56 -7.66
C ASP A 147 7.70 18.94 -7.40
N ARG A 148 6.89 17.97 -7.01
CA ARG A 148 5.46 18.14 -6.77
C ARG A 148 4.94 17.10 -5.77
N VAL A 149 3.98 17.50 -4.96
CA VAL A 149 3.22 16.58 -4.11
C VAL A 149 2.34 15.68 -4.96
N ARG A 150 2.47 14.36 -4.76
CA ARG A 150 1.69 13.33 -5.44
C ARG A 150 1.03 12.42 -4.43
N GLY A 151 -0.20 12.03 -4.74
CA GLY A 151 -0.87 10.98 -4.03
C GLY A 151 -0.45 9.59 -4.52
N MET A 152 -0.68 8.59 -3.67
CA MET A 152 -0.52 7.19 -4.04
C MET A 152 -1.63 6.35 -3.44
N ASP A 153 -1.90 5.23 -4.09
CA ASP A 153 -2.79 4.19 -3.57
C ASP A 153 -1.96 3.04 -3.00
N ILE A 154 -2.34 2.61 -1.81
CA ILE A 154 -1.71 1.48 -1.12
C ILE A 154 -2.76 0.40 -0.94
N THR A 155 -2.51 -0.78 -1.49
CA THR A 155 -3.41 -1.94 -1.36
C THR A 155 -2.70 -3.05 -0.63
N ILE A 156 -3.28 -3.49 0.48
CA ILE A 156 -2.79 -4.61 1.29
C ILE A 156 -3.63 -5.84 0.93
N THR A 157 -3.01 -6.82 0.30
CA THR A 157 -3.66 -8.08 -0.07
C THR A 157 -3.40 -9.13 1.00
N THR A 158 -4.47 -9.77 1.47
CA THR A 158 -4.43 -10.79 2.50
C THR A 158 -5.01 -12.11 2.02
N THR A 159 -4.84 -13.17 2.80
CA THR A 159 -5.50 -14.47 2.57
C THR A 159 -6.82 -14.59 3.32
N ALA A 160 -7.30 -13.54 3.97
CA ALA A 160 -8.58 -13.54 4.67
C ALA A 160 -9.74 -13.84 3.72
N ARG A 161 -10.74 -14.56 4.20
CA ARG A 161 -11.94 -14.91 3.43
C ARG A 161 -13.01 -13.85 3.51
N THR A 162 -13.04 -13.13 4.63
CA THR A 162 -14.02 -12.08 4.94
C THR A 162 -13.35 -10.79 5.36
N ASP A 163 -14.07 -9.68 5.28
CA ASP A 163 -13.57 -8.38 5.72
C ASP A 163 -13.32 -8.33 7.22
N GLU A 164 -14.09 -9.08 8.01
CA GLU A 164 -13.92 -9.19 9.45
C GLU A 164 -12.58 -9.81 9.81
N GLU A 165 -12.20 -10.91 9.12
CA GLU A 165 -10.89 -11.55 9.30
C GLU A 165 -9.75 -10.61 8.88
N GLY A 166 -9.90 -9.92 7.75
CA GLY A 166 -8.92 -8.94 7.27
C GLY A 166 -8.75 -7.77 8.23
N ARG A 167 -9.85 -7.27 8.77
CA ARG A 167 -9.85 -6.19 9.77
C ARG A 167 -9.15 -6.63 11.06
N ALA A 168 -9.45 -7.81 11.56
CA ALA A 168 -8.81 -8.36 12.76
C ALA A 168 -7.31 -8.56 12.56
N LEU A 169 -6.90 -9.04 11.38
CA LEU A 169 -5.49 -9.18 11.00
C LEU A 169 -4.74 -7.84 11.07
N LEU A 170 -5.27 -6.80 10.44
CA LEU A 170 -4.64 -5.48 10.44
C LEU A 170 -4.69 -4.82 11.83
N ALA A 171 -5.78 -4.97 12.56
CA ALA A 171 -5.91 -4.47 13.92
C ALA A 171 -4.89 -5.09 14.88
N ALA A 172 -4.53 -6.35 14.68
CA ALA A 172 -3.51 -7.05 15.47
C ALA A 172 -2.10 -6.43 15.30
N PHE A 173 -1.84 -5.73 14.19
CA PHE A 173 -0.64 -4.94 13.96
C PHE A 173 -0.76 -3.48 14.40
N SER A 174 -1.75 -3.14 15.20
CA SER A 174 -2.03 -1.76 15.63
C SER A 174 -2.36 -0.80 14.47
N PHE A 175 -2.98 -1.31 13.43
CA PHE A 175 -3.41 -0.50 12.29
C PHE A 175 -4.50 0.50 12.75
N PRO A 176 -4.31 1.81 12.57
CA PRO A 176 -5.11 2.83 13.23
C PRO A 176 -6.44 3.08 12.52
N PHE A 177 -7.38 2.17 12.65
CA PHE A 177 -8.74 2.36 12.17
C PHE A 177 -9.49 3.44 12.95
N LYS A 178 -10.31 4.21 12.26
CA LYS A 178 -11.25 5.14 12.88
C LYS A 178 -12.29 4.36 13.70
N LYS A 179 -12.55 4.81 14.92
CA LYS A 179 -13.59 4.28 15.78
C LYS A 179 -14.98 4.67 15.30
#